data_bdd4a10a93fd78c483f05866cf6cc1a2
#
_entry.id   bdd4a10a93fd78c483f05866cf6cc1a2
#
_cell.length_a   1.000
_cell.length_b   1.000
_cell.length_c   1.000
_cell.angle_alpha   90.00
_cell.angle_beta   90.00
_cell.angle_gamma   90.00
#
_symmetry.space_group_name_H-M   'P 1'
#
loop_
_entity.id
_entity.type
_entity.pdbx_description
1 polymer ?
#
loop_
_entity_poly.entity_id
_entity_poly.type
_entity_poly.pdbx_seq_one_letter_code
_entity_poly.pdbx_strand_id
1 'polypeptide(L)'
;MRRREAIAILGAAGVAALIDSQDGRAQAVRSSPMITCFIRYQIDPFQRDAFAEYARNWGRIIPECGGHLVGYFLPYEGTNDIAWGLIAFPSLAAYEAYRARLKTHKGALENFSMAQTKRMILREERTFVEVVGGTFEIAARV
;
A
#
# COMPACT_ATOMS: atom_id res chain seq x y z
N MET A 1 48.64 15.99 -44.77
CA MET A 1 48.74 16.37 -43.35
C MET A 1 47.41 16.90 -42.81
N ARG A 2 46.29 16.21 -42.99
CA ARG A 2 45.00 16.66 -42.44
C ARG A 2 44.11 15.49 -42.00
N ARG A 3 44.64 14.59 -41.21
CA ARG A 3 43.85 13.41 -40.73
C ARG A 3 44.03 13.09 -39.24
N ARG A 4 44.42 14.05 -38.42
CA ARG A 4 44.68 13.76 -36.99
C ARG A 4 43.79 14.50 -35.99
N GLU A 5 42.82 15.31 -36.39
CA GLU A 5 42.03 16.13 -35.48
C GLU A 5 40.57 15.67 -35.29
N ALA A 6 40.15 14.59 -35.97
CA ALA A 6 38.75 14.17 -35.92
C ALA A 6 38.40 13.09 -34.87
N ILE A 7 39.42 12.53 -34.17
CA ILE A 7 39.23 11.35 -33.30
C ILE A 7 39.09 11.69 -31.81
N ALA A 8 39.44 12.92 -31.41
CA ALA A 8 39.42 13.31 -29.98
C ALA A 8 38.07 13.79 -29.44
N ILE A 9 37.04 14.00 -30.26
CA ILE A 9 35.77 14.61 -29.85
C ILE A 9 34.69 13.56 -29.54
N LEU A 10 34.84 12.32 -29.97
CA LEU A 10 33.83 11.26 -29.79
C LEU A 10 33.90 10.52 -28.46
N GLY A 11 34.94 10.71 -27.67
CA GLY A 11 35.13 9.99 -26.39
C GLY A 11 34.48 10.68 -25.18
N ALA A 12 34.30 11.99 -25.24
CA ALA A 12 33.80 12.75 -24.07
C ALA A 12 32.28 12.81 -23.97
N ALA A 13 31.56 12.70 -25.08
CA ALA A 13 30.11 12.78 -25.10
C ALA A 13 29.40 11.50 -24.58
N GLY A 14 30.07 10.35 -24.68
CA GLY A 14 29.49 9.07 -24.27
C GLY A 14 29.48 8.84 -22.76
N VAL A 15 30.42 9.42 -22.04
CA VAL A 15 30.55 9.24 -20.58
C VAL A 15 29.58 10.13 -19.81
N ALA A 16 29.32 11.33 -20.30
CA ALA A 16 28.37 12.24 -19.68
C ALA A 16 26.90 11.75 -19.78
N ALA A 17 26.54 11.11 -20.88
CA ALA A 17 25.21 10.56 -21.08
C ALA A 17 24.89 9.35 -20.17
N LEU A 18 25.91 8.54 -19.80
CA LEU A 18 25.76 7.39 -18.89
C LEU A 18 25.61 7.82 -17.42
N ILE A 19 26.21 8.93 -17.03
CA ILE A 19 26.09 9.47 -15.65
C ILE A 19 24.71 10.05 -15.42
N ASP A 20 24.17 10.75 -16.40
CA ASP A 20 22.85 11.38 -16.33
C ASP A 20 21.70 10.35 -16.22
N SER A 21 21.84 9.20 -16.89
CA SER A 21 20.83 8.14 -16.84
C SER A 21 20.82 7.36 -15.53
N GLN A 22 21.94 7.32 -14.81
CA GLN A 22 22.00 6.66 -13.50
C GLN A 22 21.46 7.54 -12.38
N ASP A 23 21.71 8.83 -12.41
CA ASP A 23 21.18 9.77 -11.44
C ASP A 23 19.67 9.91 -11.56
N GLY A 24 19.12 9.91 -12.77
CA GLY A 24 17.69 9.91 -13.00
C GLY A 24 16.97 8.68 -12.46
N ARG A 25 17.58 7.50 -12.57
CA ARG A 25 17.03 6.25 -12.00
C ARG A 25 17.11 6.22 -10.47
N ALA A 26 18.19 6.69 -9.88
CA ALA A 26 18.35 6.76 -8.44
C ALA A 26 17.35 7.74 -7.80
N GLN A 27 17.07 8.87 -8.44
CA GLN A 27 16.04 9.82 -8.00
C GLN A 27 14.62 9.28 -8.17
N ALA A 28 14.30 8.57 -9.26
CA ALA A 28 12.99 7.96 -9.47
C ALA A 28 12.68 6.87 -8.42
N VAL A 29 13.68 6.07 -7.99
CA VAL A 29 13.52 5.07 -6.92
C VAL A 29 13.33 5.72 -5.54
N ARG A 30 13.89 6.91 -5.30
CA ARG A 30 13.76 7.64 -4.03
C ARG A 30 12.49 8.46 -3.91
N SER A 31 11.79 8.75 -5.01
CA SER A 31 10.66 9.68 -5.05
C SER A 31 9.28 9.03 -5.01
N SER A 32 9.17 7.68 -4.96
CA SER A 32 7.88 7.00 -4.85
C SER A 32 7.44 6.95 -3.39
N PRO A 33 6.47 7.79 -2.99
CA PRO A 33 5.98 7.76 -1.62
C PRO A 33 5.24 6.45 -1.36
N MET A 34 5.54 5.82 -0.23
CA MET A 34 4.70 4.75 0.27
C MET A 34 3.45 5.36 0.90
N ILE A 35 2.30 4.88 0.50
CA ILE A 35 1.01 5.35 1.01
C ILE A 35 0.38 4.32 1.94
N THR A 36 -0.40 4.79 2.89
CA THR A 36 -1.17 3.92 3.78
C THR A 36 -2.63 4.34 3.75
N CYS A 37 -3.50 3.36 3.53
CA CYS A 37 -4.93 3.52 3.64
C CYS A 37 -5.31 3.31 5.11
N PHE A 38 -5.77 4.37 5.76
CA PHE A 38 -6.36 4.33 7.09
C PHE A 38 -7.87 4.17 6.93
N ILE A 39 -8.40 3.08 7.43
CA ILE A 39 -9.83 2.83 7.41
C ILE A 39 -10.36 2.98 8.82
N ARG A 40 -11.24 3.94 9.01
CA ARG A 40 -11.98 4.15 10.25
C ARG A 40 -13.33 3.47 10.12
N TYR A 41 -13.58 2.51 11.00
CA TYR A 41 -14.85 1.81 11.06
C TYR A 41 -15.65 2.27 12.28
N GLN A 42 -16.89 2.67 12.07
CA GLN A 42 -17.87 2.67 13.14
C GLN A 42 -18.55 1.31 13.13
N ILE A 43 -18.39 0.55 14.20
CA ILE A 43 -18.91 -0.80 14.32
C ILE A 43 -20.07 -0.84 15.31
N ASP A 44 -20.91 -1.85 15.18
CA ASP A 44 -21.89 -2.19 16.22
C ASP A 44 -21.10 -2.73 17.44
N PRO A 45 -21.15 -2.04 18.59
CA PRO A 45 -20.38 -2.45 19.77
C PRO A 45 -20.81 -3.82 20.32
N PHE A 46 -22.01 -4.27 20.01
CA PHE A 46 -22.51 -5.60 20.38
C PHE A 46 -22.01 -6.72 19.45
N GLN A 47 -21.38 -6.36 18.34
CA GLN A 47 -20.82 -7.28 17.35
C GLN A 47 -19.29 -7.18 17.24
N ARG A 48 -18.62 -6.84 18.32
CA ARG A 48 -17.17 -6.71 18.39
C ARG A 48 -16.45 -7.98 17.95
N ASP A 49 -16.92 -9.15 18.38
CA ASP A 49 -16.32 -10.44 18.04
C ASP A 49 -16.51 -10.80 16.56
N ALA A 50 -17.66 -10.46 15.98
CA ALA A 50 -17.89 -10.63 14.56
C ALA A 50 -16.96 -9.75 13.71
N PHE A 51 -16.71 -8.51 14.15
CA PHE A 51 -15.73 -7.65 13.49
C PHE A 51 -14.31 -8.18 13.64
N ALA A 52 -13.95 -8.75 14.77
CA ALA A 52 -12.65 -9.38 14.98
C ALA A 52 -12.42 -10.57 14.02
N GLU A 53 -13.45 -11.36 13.75
CA GLU A 53 -13.41 -12.44 12.76
C GLU A 53 -13.23 -11.88 11.33
N TYR A 54 -14.00 -10.86 10.97
CA TYR A 54 -13.86 -10.11 9.72
C TYR A 54 -12.42 -9.61 9.51
N ALA A 55 -11.85 -9.01 10.54
CA ALA A 55 -10.47 -8.52 10.52
C ALA A 55 -9.44 -9.65 10.35
N ARG A 56 -9.60 -10.77 11.05
CA ARG A 56 -8.72 -11.94 10.89
C ARG A 56 -8.77 -12.52 9.48
N ASN A 57 -9.94 -12.55 8.86
CA ASN A 57 -10.08 -13.00 7.47
C ASN A 57 -9.27 -12.08 6.53
N TRP A 58 -9.32 -10.78 6.73
CA TRP A 58 -8.50 -9.82 5.97
C TRP A 58 -7.00 -10.06 6.17
N GLY A 59 -6.58 -10.56 7.31
CA GLY A 59 -5.19 -10.92 7.58
C GLY A 59 -4.61 -11.91 6.57
N ARG A 60 -5.45 -12.79 6.02
CA ARG A 60 -5.07 -13.73 4.95
C ARG A 60 -5.28 -13.16 3.56
N ILE A 61 -6.40 -12.49 3.34
CA ILE A 61 -6.85 -12.02 2.03
C ILE A 61 -5.98 -10.87 1.51
N ILE A 62 -5.69 -9.89 2.34
CA ILE A 62 -4.96 -8.68 1.92
C ILE A 62 -3.59 -9.00 1.33
N PRO A 63 -2.74 -9.81 1.97
CA PRO A 63 -1.46 -10.20 1.37
C PRO A 63 -1.60 -10.98 0.06
N GLU A 64 -2.59 -11.85 -0.07
CA GLU A 64 -2.88 -12.60 -1.29
C GLU A 64 -3.25 -11.69 -2.46
N CYS A 65 -3.86 -10.55 -2.17
CA CYS A 65 -4.29 -9.57 -3.16
C CYS A 65 -3.27 -8.44 -3.40
N GLY A 66 -2.10 -8.49 -2.76
CA GLY A 66 -1.00 -7.56 -3.01
C GLY A 66 -0.98 -6.34 -2.10
N GLY A 67 -1.80 -6.30 -1.04
CA GLY A 67 -1.73 -5.29 0.01
C GLY A 67 -0.75 -5.68 1.12
N HIS A 68 -0.21 -4.71 1.81
CA HIS A 68 0.56 -4.93 3.03
C HIS A 68 -0.28 -4.52 4.24
N LEU A 69 -0.82 -5.49 4.95
CA LEU A 69 -1.60 -5.23 6.15
C LEU A 69 -0.67 -4.83 7.29
N VAL A 70 -0.80 -3.58 7.74
CA VAL A 70 -0.13 -3.10 8.96
C VAL A 70 -0.84 -3.67 10.18
N GLY A 71 -2.16 -3.61 10.21
CA GLY A 71 -2.96 -4.22 11.25
C GLY A 71 -4.42 -3.79 11.26
N TYR A 72 -5.22 -4.54 12.00
CA TYR A 72 -6.55 -4.16 12.43
C TYR A 72 -6.55 -3.92 13.93
N PHE A 73 -7.32 -2.93 14.36
CA PHE A 73 -7.33 -2.49 15.76
C PHE A 73 -8.77 -2.36 16.25
N LEU A 74 -9.05 -2.99 17.37
CA LEU A 74 -10.34 -2.91 18.03
C LEU A 74 -10.34 -1.80 19.10
N PRO A 75 -11.52 -1.25 19.45
CA PRO A 75 -11.60 -0.36 20.60
C PRO A 75 -11.14 -1.07 21.88
N TYR A 76 -10.27 -0.42 22.65
CA TYR A 76 -9.80 -0.92 23.95
C TYR A 76 -10.26 -0.02 25.07
N GLU A 77 -9.98 1.27 24.99
CA GLU A 77 -10.40 2.29 25.92
C GLU A 77 -10.71 3.59 25.19
N GLY A 78 -11.65 4.35 25.67
CA GLY A 78 -12.14 5.58 25.06
C GLY A 78 -13.45 5.34 24.32
N THR A 79 -13.42 4.93 23.04
CA THR A 79 -14.64 4.56 22.31
C THR A 79 -14.90 3.06 22.41
N ASN A 80 -16.17 2.65 22.25
CA ASN A 80 -16.54 1.24 22.16
C ASN A 80 -16.95 0.79 20.76
N ASP A 81 -16.97 1.73 19.80
CA ASP A 81 -17.55 1.53 18.47
C ASP A 81 -16.59 1.92 17.32
N ILE A 82 -15.37 2.36 17.63
CA ILE A 82 -14.40 2.74 16.61
C ILE A 82 -13.28 1.69 16.52
N ALA A 83 -13.17 1.10 15.34
CA ALA A 83 -12.10 0.19 14.98
C ALA A 83 -11.29 0.77 13.79
N TRP A 84 -10.10 0.26 13.55
CA TRP A 84 -9.21 0.73 12.51
C TRP A 84 -8.62 -0.41 11.71
N GLY A 85 -8.44 -0.16 10.42
CA GLY A 85 -7.64 -1.01 9.54
C GLY A 85 -6.61 -0.16 8.81
N LEU A 86 -5.36 -0.59 8.81
CA LEU A 86 -4.25 0.11 8.17
C LEU A 86 -3.61 -0.82 7.14
N ILE A 87 -3.59 -0.38 5.88
CA ILE A 87 -3.04 -1.17 4.77
C ILE A 87 -2.08 -0.28 3.97
N ALA A 88 -0.83 -0.70 3.85
CA ALA A 88 0.20 0.06 3.14
C ALA A 88 0.37 -0.46 1.70
N PHE A 89 0.71 0.47 0.80
CA PHE A 89 0.94 0.22 -0.61
C PHE A 89 2.13 1.05 -1.11
N PRO A 90 2.91 0.55 -2.10
CA PRO A 90 3.97 1.33 -2.70
C PRO A 90 3.48 2.56 -3.47
N SER A 91 2.23 2.53 -3.96
CA SER A 91 1.65 3.60 -4.78
C SER A 91 0.12 3.49 -4.84
N LEU A 92 -0.54 4.53 -5.33
CA LEU A 92 -1.98 4.48 -5.62
C LEU A 92 -2.30 3.47 -6.73
N ALA A 93 -1.43 3.31 -7.72
CA ALA A 93 -1.61 2.30 -8.75
C ALA A 93 -1.61 0.87 -8.17
N ALA A 94 -0.73 0.59 -7.18
CA ALA A 94 -0.73 -0.68 -6.46
C ALA A 94 -2.03 -0.89 -5.67
N TYR A 95 -2.57 0.16 -5.06
CA TYR A 95 -3.86 0.12 -4.38
C TYR A 95 -5.01 -0.20 -5.37
N GLU A 96 -5.04 0.43 -6.53
CA GLU A 96 -6.05 0.15 -7.56
C GLU A 96 -5.99 -1.30 -8.04
N ALA A 97 -4.79 -1.83 -8.28
CA ALA A 97 -4.60 -3.23 -8.66
C ALA A 97 -5.08 -4.19 -7.56
N TYR A 98 -4.78 -3.88 -6.30
CA TYR A 98 -5.29 -4.61 -5.14
C TYR A 98 -6.82 -4.60 -5.10
N ARG A 99 -7.45 -3.46 -5.27
CA ARG A 99 -8.93 -3.34 -5.31
C ARG A 99 -9.54 -4.18 -6.43
N ALA A 100 -8.91 -4.21 -7.59
CA ALA A 100 -9.35 -5.05 -8.71
C ALA A 100 -9.30 -6.54 -8.37
N ARG A 101 -8.24 -7.00 -7.70
CA ARG A 101 -8.11 -8.40 -7.26
C ARG A 101 -9.15 -8.81 -6.23
N LEU A 102 -9.53 -7.92 -5.31
CA LEU A 102 -10.57 -8.19 -4.32
C LEU A 102 -11.92 -8.54 -4.97
N LYS A 103 -12.23 -7.94 -6.11
CA LYS A 103 -13.52 -8.15 -6.82
C LYS A 103 -13.68 -9.57 -7.35
N THR A 104 -12.60 -10.31 -7.52
CA THR A 104 -12.60 -11.68 -8.04
C THR A 104 -12.06 -12.70 -7.03
N HIS A 105 -11.64 -12.27 -5.87
CA HIS A 105 -11.13 -13.15 -4.81
C HIS A 105 -12.29 -13.72 -4.00
N LYS A 106 -12.43 -15.05 -4.00
CA LYS A 106 -13.53 -15.73 -3.32
C LYS A 106 -13.64 -15.37 -1.84
N GLY A 107 -12.53 -15.42 -1.11
CA GLY A 107 -12.49 -15.08 0.31
C GLY A 107 -12.88 -13.64 0.60
N ALA A 108 -12.48 -12.70 -0.26
CA ALA A 108 -12.85 -11.29 -0.13
C ALA A 108 -14.36 -11.10 -0.31
N LEU A 109 -14.95 -11.73 -1.33
CA LEU A 109 -16.39 -11.68 -1.58
C LEU A 109 -17.19 -12.28 -0.43
N GLU A 110 -16.75 -13.40 0.12
CA GLU A 110 -17.36 -14.03 1.29
C GLU A 110 -17.28 -13.13 2.53
N ASN A 111 -16.14 -12.48 2.74
CA ASN A 111 -15.93 -11.60 3.89
C ASN A 111 -16.79 -10.34 3.81
N PHE A 112 -16.91 -9.72 2.64
CA PHE A 112 -17.83 -8.62 2.40
C PHE A 112 -19.29 -9.04 2.60
N SER A 113 -19.68 -10.21 2.12
CA SER A 113 -21.01 -10.74 2.30
C SER A 113 -21.36 -10.97 3.77
N MET A 114 -20.42 -11.51 4.54
CA MET A 114 -20.58 -11.69 5.98
C MET A 114 -20.79 -10.34 6.68
N ALA A 115 -20.00 -9.33 6.34
CA ALA A 115 -20.13 -8.00 6.92
C ALA A 115 -21.50 -7.37 6.63
N GLN A 116 -22.00 -7.53 5.40
CA GLN A 116 -23.33 -7.03 5.01
C GLN A 116 -24.46 -7.76 5.73
N THR A 117 -24.38 -9.08 5.83
CA THR A 117 -25.41 -9.91 6.47
C THR A 117 -25.49 -9.62 7.96
N LYS A 118 -24.36 -9.53 8.64
CA LYS A 118 -24.32 -9.26 10.09
C LYS A 118 -24.50 -7.79 10.45
N ARG A 119 -24.37 -6.89 9.49
CA ARG A 119 -24.49 -5.44 9.68
C ARG A 119 -23.61 -4.91 10.82
N MET A 120 -22.41 -5.47 10.95
CA MET A 120 -21.50 -5.09 12.02
C MET A 120 -20.78 -3.76 11.78
N ILE A 121 -20.68 -3.34 10.52
CA ILE A 121 -20.06 -2.07 10.13
C ILE A 121 -21.17 -1.07 9.81
N LEU A 122 -21.26 -0.01 10.62
CA LEU A 122 -22.26 1.02 10.47
C LEU A 122 -21.79 2.14 9.53
N ARG A 123 -20.50 2.43 9.55
CA ARG A 123 -19.86 3.43 8.70
C ARG A 123 -18.40 3.11 8.49
N GLU A 124 -17.91 3.39 7.29
CA GLU A 124 -16.53 3.21 6.90
C GLU A 124 -16.01 4.49 6.25
N GLU A 125 -14.86 4.98 6.72
CA GLU A 125 -14.17 6.14 6.17
C GLU A 125 -12.76 5.73 5.80
N ARG A 126 -12.29 6.12 4.61
CA ARG A 126 -10.94 5.84 4.12
C ARG A 126 -10.18 7.13 3.92
N THR A 127 -8.98 7.18 4.49
CA THR A 127 -8.04 8.29 4.32
C THR A 127 -6.71 7.74 3.86
N PHE A 128 -6.17 8.31 2.80
CA PHE A 128 -4.84 7.96 2.32
C PHE A 128 -3.83 8.96 2.88
N VAL A 129 -2.77 8.43 3.47
CA VAL A 129 -1.69 9.21 4.07
C VAL A 129 -0.35 8.78 3.49
N GLU A 130 0.58 9.70 3.43
CA GLU A 130 1.95 9.44 3.03
C GLU A 130 2.80 9.11 4.25
N VAL A 131 3.63 8.08 4.13
CA VAL A 131 4.54 7.70 5.22
C VAL A 131 5.71 8.68 5.29
N VAL A 132 5.97 9.20 6.46
CA VAL A 132 7.18 9.99 6.71
C VAL A 132 8.38 9.04 6.71
N GLY A 133 9.36 9.30 5.83
CA GLY A 133 10.54 8.46 5.69
C GLY A 133 11.27 8.23 7.01
N GLY A 134 11.69 7.00 7.27
CA GLY A 134 12.36 6.60 8.50
C GLY A 134 11.46 6.32 9.70
N THR A 135 10.13 6.42 9.54
CA THR A 135 9.18 6.13 10.63
C THR A 135 8.46 4.79 10.48
N PHE A 136 8.26 4.35 9.27
CA PHE A 136 7.65 3.06 8.96
C PHE A 136 8.20 2.54 7.63
N GLU A 137 8.60 1.28 7.61
CA GLU A 137 9.09 0.63 6.39
C GLU A 137 8.48 -0.77 6.27
N ILE A 138 8.09 -1.13 5.05
CA ILE A 138 7.76 -2.51 4.73
C ILE A 138 9.07 -3.24 4.50
N ALA A 139 9.38 -4.19 5.36
CA ALA A 139 10.53 -5.07 5.14
C ALA A 139 10.38 -5.80 3.79
N ALA A 140 11.40 -5.71 2.94
CA ALA A 140 11.44 -6.52 1.74
C ALA A 140 11.36 -7.99 2.15
N ARG A 141 10.39 -8.72 1.62
CA ARG A 141 10.36 -10.17 1.80
C ARG A 141 11.56 -10.74 1.06
N VAL A 142 12.51 -11.24 1.81
CA VAL A 142 13.64 -12.00 1.29
C VAL A 142 13.16 -13.35 0.76
#